data_ae1ad77355fee52b677a30f1b5006465
#
_entry.id   ae1ad77355fee52b677a30f1b5006465
#
_cell.length_a   1.000
_cell.length_b   1.000
_cell.length_c   1.000
_cell.angle_alpha   90.00
_cell.angle_beta   90.00
_cell.angle_gamma   90.00
#
_symmetry.space_group_name_H-M   'P 1'
#
loop_
_entity.id
_entity.type
_entity.pdbx_description
1 polymer ?
#
loop_
_entity_poly.entity_id
_entity_poly.type
_entity_poly.pdbx_seq_one_letter_code
_entity_poly.pdbx_strand_id
1 'polypeptide(L)'
;MKPIRPLVEGRDVVVVDVATSIGQAARIMSERQIGAVPVVDGDRVAGIFTERDVLSRVVAAGVDPVTTPVSSVMSTTLVVADIAEAHDVCMRRMQQARVRHLLVLHDGRLVGVLSMRDLLALELDERDEAITLLNAYVHYIPADLARNPIGS
;
A
#
# COMPACT_ATOMS: atom_id res chain seq x y z
N MET A 1 0.45 6.07 -15.75
CA MET A 1 1.21 5.36 -14.69
C MET A 1 1.82 6.36 -13.74
N LYS A 2 1.21 6.48 -12.58
CA LYS A 2 1.61 7.50 -11.59
C LYS A 2 2.63 6.91 -10.60
N PRO A 3 3.63 7.69 -10.16
CA PRO A 3 4.55 7.26 -9.11
C PRO A 3 3.82 7.10 -7.78
N ILE A 4 4.35 6.24 -6.92
CA ILE A 4 3.75 5.99 -5.59
C ILE A 4 4.09 7.08 -4.57
N ARG A 5 5.00 7.99 -4.89
CA ARG A 5 5.44 9.07 -3.99
C ARG A 5 4.31 9.80 -3.27
N PRO A 6 3.24 10.27 -3.94
CA PRO A 6 2.15 10.99 -3.26
C PRO A 6 1.40 10.17 -2.21
N LEU A 7 1.48 8.84 -2.28
CA LEU A 7 0.82 7.94 -1.34
C LEU A 7 1.54 7.82 -0.01
N VAL A 8 2.82 8.15 0.04
CA VAL A 8 3.66 8.02 1.25
C VAL A 8 4.18 9.36 1.76
N GLU A 9 4.36 10.34 0.88
CA GLU A 9 4.87 11.65 1.25
C GLU A 9 3.95 12.35 2.26
N GLY A 10 4.54 12.88 3.34
CA GLY A 10 3.79 13.57 4.39
C GLY A 10 3.01 12.67 5.35
N ARG A 11 3.13 11.33 5.20
CA ARG A 11 2.55 10.38 6.15
C ARG A 11 3.56 9.95 7.20
N ASP A 12 3.11 9.77 8.43
CA ASP A 12 3.93 9.18 9.49
C ASP A 12 4.17 7.69 9.21
N VAL A 13 5.40 7.25 9.39
CA VAL A 13 5.74 5.83 9.33
C VAL A 13 5.56 5.24 10.72
N VAL A 14 4.58 4.35 10.86
CA VAL A 14 4.35 3.61 12.09
C VAL A 14 5.20 2.34 12.05
N VAL A 15 6.09 2.16 13.03
CA VAL A 15 6.92 0.98 13.19
C VAL A 15 6.83 0.44 14.60
N VAL A 16 7.15 -0.84 14.79
CA VAL A 16 7.30 -1.45 16.11
C VAL A 16 8.67 -2.10 16.23
N ASP A 17 9.17 -2.20 17.46
CA ASP A 17 10.41 -2.87 17.76
C ASP A 17 10.24 -4.41 17.77
N VAL A 18 11.30 -5.15 17.48
CA VAL A 18 11.31 -6.63 17.49
C VAL A 18 10.86 -7.23 18.82
N ALA A 19 11.10 -6.53 19.93
CA ALA A 19 10.72 -6.96 21.28
C ALA A 19 9.29 -6.58 21.69
N THR A 20 8.60 -5.78 20.87
CA THR A 20 7.19 -5.42 21.12
C THR A 20 6.33 -6.68 21.18
N SER A 21 5.44 -6.79 22.17
CA SER A 21 4.52 -7.92 22.24
C SER A 21 3.55 -7.93 21.05
N ILE A 22 3.13 -9.12 20.64
CA ILE A 22 2.14 -9.29 19.58
C ILE A 22 0.88 -8.47 19.87
N GLY A 23 0.38 -8.52 21.10
CA GLY A 23 -0.81 -7.80 21.52
C GLY A 23 -0.67 -6.29 21.40
N GLN A 24 0.48 -5.75 21.75
CA GLN A 24 0.76 -4.31 21.60
C GLN A 24 0.87 -3.90 20.14
N ALA A 25 1.55 -4.68 19.31
CA ALA A 25 1.63 -4.45 17.88
C ALA A 25 0.23 -4.47 17.23
N ALA A 26 -0.58 -5.46 17.56
CA ALA A 26 -1.96 -5.58 17.07
C ALA A 26 -2.83 -4.39 17.51
N ARG A 27 -2.66 -3.90 18.73
CA ARG A 27 -3.36 -2.72 19.24
C ARG A 27 -2.99 -1.46 18.46
N ILE A 28 -1.71 -1.24 18.20
CA ILE A 28 -1.23 -0.13 17.37
C ILE A 28 -1.85 -0.19 15.97
N MET A 29 -1.86 -1.36 15.35
CA MET A 29 -2.48 -1.56 14.03
C MET A 29 -3.96 -1.22 14.05
N SER A 30 -4.69 -1.66 15.08
CA SER A 30 -6.11 -1.40 15.24
C SER A 30 -6.40 0.09 15.46
N GLU A 31 -5.68 0.74 16.35
CA GLU A 31 -5.83 2.17 16.64
C GLU A 31 -5.50 3.06 15.44
N ARG A 32 -4.49 2.68 14.67
CA ARG A 32 -4.07 3.40 13.46
C ARG A 32 -4.83 2.99 12.21
N GLN A 33 -5.70 1.99 12.29
CA GLN A 33 -6.45 1.43 11.15
C GLN A 33 -5.55 1.02 10.00
N ILE A 34 -4.44 0.36 10.31
CA ILE A 34 -3.47 -0.17 9.35
C ILE A 34 -3.43 -1.69 9.40
N GLY A 35 -3.29 -2.32 8.23
CA GLY A 35 -3.27 -3.78 8.09
C GLY A 35 -1.88 -4.41 8.17
N ALA A 36 -0.84 -3.60 8.28
CA ALA A 36 0.55 -4.04 8.38
C ALA A 36 1.41 -3.00 9.08
N VAL A 37 2.42 -3.47 9.79
CA VAL A 37 3.40 -2.60 10.46
C VAL A 37 4.80 -3.18 10.27
N PRO A 38 5.79 -2.36 9.86
CA PRO A 38 7.17 -2.78 9.82
C PRO A 38 7.69 -3.06 11.24
N VAL A 39 8.49 -4.10 11.35
CA VAL A 39 9.17 -4.46 12.59
C VAL A 39 10.65 -4.14 12.43
N VAL A 40 11.17 -3.31 13.32
CA VAL A 40 12.56 -2.82 13.25
C VAL A 40 13.40 -3.34 14.38
N ASP A 41 14.69 -3.51 14.09
CA ASP A 41 15.75 -3.80 15.05
C ASP A 41 16.80 -2.70 14.91
N GLY A 42 16.72 -1.70 15.78
CA GLY A 42 17.49 -0.48 15.62
C GLY A 42 17.11 0.26 14.32
N ASP A 43 18.10 0.49 13.47
CA ASP A 43 17.92 1.19 12.18
C ASP A 43 17.54 0.24 11.04
N ARG A 44 17.43 -1.06 11.30
CA ARG A 44 17.17 -2.08 10.29
C ARG A 44 15.73 -2.57 10.36
N VAL A 45 15.08 -2.68 9.19
CA VAL A 45 13.80 -3.37 9.09
C VAL A 45 14.04 -4.88 9.14
N ALA A 46 13.56 -5.52 10.20
CA ALA A 46 13.73 -6.94 10.44
C ALA A 46 12.60 -7.79 9.85
N GLY A 47 11.41 -7.22 9.72
CA GLY A 47 10.25 -7.93 9.22
C GLY A 47 9.05 -7.01 9.02
N ILE A 48 7.95 -7.64 8.69
CA ILE A 48 6.63 -7.00 8.63
C ILE A 48 5.61 -7.87 9.35
N PHE A 49 4.74 -7.25 10.14
CA PHE A 49 3.67 -7.91 10.86
C PHE A 49 2.32 -7.45 10.31
N THR A 50 1.51 -8.39 9.86
CA THR A 50 0.27 -8.13 9.12
C THR A 50 -0.95 -8.73 9.81
N GLU A 51 -2.15 -8.31 9.43
CA GLU A 51 -3.42 -8.91 9.85
C GLU A 51 -3.46 -10.41 9.56
N ARG A 52 -2.88 -10.86 8.45
CA ARG A 52 -2.78 -12.28 8.12
C ARG A 52 -1.91 -13.02 9.13
N ASP A 53 -0.81 -12.44 9.59
CA ASP A 53 0.04 -13.02 10.63
C ASP A 53 -0.70 -13.16 11.95
N VAL A 54 -1.53 -12.17 12.31
CA VAL A 54 -2.38 -12.25 13.51
C VAL A 54 -3.31 -13.46 13.40
N LEU A 55 -3.97 -13.66 12.27
CA LEU A 55 -4.88 -14.78 12.07
C LEU A 55 -4.13 -16.12 12.06
N SER A 56 -3.11 -16.24 11.22
CA SER A 56 -2.48 -17.54 10.89
C SER A 56 -1.40 -17.94 11.88
N ARG A 57 -0.62 -16.99 12.38
CA ARG A 57 0.57 -17.28 13.21
C ARG A 57 0.34 -17.01 14.70
N VAL A 58 -0.74 -16.32 15.05
CA VAL A 58 -1.07 -16.04 16.44
C VAL A 58 -2.35 -16.79 16.84
N VAL A 59 -3.50 -16.42 16.29
CA VAL A 59 -4.79 -16.99 16.72
C VAL A 59 -4.89 -18.46 16.34
N ALA A 60 -4.71 -18.83 15.08
CA ALA A 60 -4.80 -20.22 14.62
C ALA A 60 -3.72 -21.12 15.21
N ALA A 61 -2.53 -20.57 15.49
CA ALA A 61 -1.42 -21.29 16.09
C ALA A 61 -1.47 -21.37 17.63
N GLY A 62 -2.41 -20.69 18.27
CA GLY A 62 -2.56 -20.69 19.73
C GLY A 62 -1.42 -20.00 20.48
N VAL A 63 -0.77 -19.02 19.88
CA VAL A 63 0.34 -18.27 20.47
C VAL A 63 -0.21 -17.21 21.43
N ASP A 64 0.41 -17.06 22.60
CA ASP A 64 0.04 -16.06 23.58
C ASP A 64 0.49 -14.66 23.12
N PRO A 65 -0.44 -13.74 22.83
CA PRO A 65 -0.06 -12.41 22.33
C PRO A 65 0.54 -11.49 23.40
N VAL A 66 0.35 -11.80 24.68
CA VAL A 66 0.82 -10.95 25.78
C VAL A 66 2.30 -11.16 26.06
N THR A 67 2.77 -12.42 26.01
CA THR A 67 4.14 -12.80 26.41
C THR A 67 5.07 -13.00 25.23
N THR A 68 4.55 -13.11 24.00
CA THR A 68 5.35 -13.43 22.82
C THR A 68 5.74 -12.13 22.09
N PRO A 69 7.03 -11.95 21.76
CA PRO A 69 7.48 -10.81 20.97
C PRO A 69 7.04 -10.95 19.51
N VAL A 70 6.77 -9.84 18.87
CA VAL A 70 6.31 -9.79 17.45
C VAL A 70 7.34 -10.41 16.50
N SER A 71 8.61 -10.36 16.83
CA SER A 71 9.69 -10.97 16.05
C SER A 71 9.52 -12.48 15.84
N SER A 72 8.82 -13.17 16.76
CA SER A 72 8.58 -14.62 16.65
C SER A 72 7.54 -15.00 15.59
N VAL A 73 6.69 -14.06 15.18
CA VAL A 73 5.54 -14.30 14.28
C VAL A 73 5.53 -13.40 13.05
N MET A 74 6.40 -12.41 12.96
CA MET A 74 6.50 -11.53 11.79
C MET A 74 6.91 -12.29 10.53
N SER A 75 6.55 -11.77 9.38
CA SER A 75 7.10 -12.20 8.10
C SER A 75 8.47 -11.56 7.88
N THR A 76 9.44 -12.37 7.46
CA THR A 76 10.80 -11.91 7.13
C THR A 76 11.02 -11.73 5.63
N THR A 77 10.10 -12.21 4.82
CA THR A 77 10.09 -11.96 3.37
C THR A 77 9.57 -10.55 3.12
N LEU A 78 10.47 -9.63 2.85
CA LEU A 78 10.15 -8.23 2.61
C LEU A 78 9.97 -7.97 1.13
N VAL A 79 8.85 -7.38 0.76
CA VAL A 79 8.59 -6.86 -0.59
C VAL A 79 8.72 -5.35 -0.52
N VAL A 80 9.60 -4.81 -1.34
CA VAL A 80 9.98 -3.39 -1.29
C VAL A 80 9.78 -2.71 -2.64
N ALA A 81 9.57 -1.41 -2.60
CA ALA A 81 9.56 -0.53 -3.77
C ALA A 81 10.30 0.76 -3.45
N ASP A 82 10.91 1.36 -4.45
CA ASP A 82 11.42 2.73 -4.33
C ASP A 82 10.26 3.72 -4.50
N ILE A 83 10.34 4.84 -3.80
CA ILE A 83 9.30 5.89 -3.82
C ILE A 83 9.04 6.46 -5.23
N ALA A 84 10.00 6.34 -6.14
CA ALA A 84 9.87 6.80 -7.52
C ALA A 84 9.22 5.77 -8.45
N GLU A 85 9.01 4.53 -8.01
CA GLU A 85 8.41 3.50 -8.85
C GLU A 85 6.94 3.80 -9.16
N ALA A 86 6.47 3.29 -10.30
CA ALA A 86 5.08 3.43 -10.72
C ALA A 86 4.17 2.44 -9.98
N HIS A 87 2.93 2.86 -9.72
CA HIS A 87 1.95 2.08 -8.97
C HIS A 87 1.62 0.73 -9.60
N ASP A 88 1.56 0.64 -10.92
CA ASP A 88 1.28 -0.60 -11.64
C ASP A 88 2.41 -1.63 -11.52
N VAL A 89 3.65 -1.19 -11.45
CA VAL A 89 4.82 -2.04 -11.17
C VAL A 89 4.73 -2.61 -9.75
N CYS A 90 4.36 -1.76 -8.79
CA CYS A 90 4.17 -2.16 -7.41
C CYS A 90 3.04 -3.18 -7.25
N MET A 91 1.92 -2.96 -7.94
CA MET A 91 0.78 -3.89 -7.95
C MET A 91 1.17 -5.27 -8.49
N ARG A 92 1.86 -5.32 -9.62
CA ARG A 92 2.36 -6.59 -10.18
C ARG A 92 3.29 -7.31 -9.22
N ARG A 93 4.18 -6.57 -8.57
CA ARG A 93 5.11 -7.13 -7.57
C ARG A 93 4.36 -7.74 -6.38
N MET A 94 3.34 -7.06 -5.85
CA MET A 94 2.48 -7.62 -4.79
C MET A 94 1.76 -8.89 -5.23
N GLN A 95 1.22 -8.90 -6.44
CA GLN A 95 0.53 -10.08 -6.99
C GLN A 95 1.47 -11.26 -7.13
N GLN A 96 2.66 -11.05 -7.70
CA GLN A 96 3.67 -12.11 -7.87
C GLN A 96 4.14 -12.67 -6.53
N ALA A 97 4.35 -11.81 -5.54
CA ALA A 97 4.77 -12.19 -4.19
C ALA A 97 3.61 -12.69 -3.31
N ARG A 98 2.36 -12.58 -3.78
CA ARG A 98 1.15 -12.94 -3.02
C ARG A 98 1.04 -12.21 -1.68
N VAL A 99 1.42 -10.96 -1.66
CA VAL A 99 1.31 -10.07 -0.50
C VAL A 99 0.36 -8.91 -0.81
N ARG A 100 -0.18 -8.30 0.23
CA ARG A 100 -1.09 -7.15 0.14
C ARG A 100 -0.46 -5.84 0.59
N HIS A 101 0.78 -5.90 1.06
CA HIS A 101 1.54 -4.74 1.55
C HIS A 101 2.96 -4.82 1.04
N LEU A 102 3.55 -3.66 0.79
CA LEU A 102 4.97 -3.53 0.52
C LEU A 102 5.56 -2.35 1.29
N LEU A 103 6.85 -2.44 1.52
CA LEU A 103 7.62 -1.37 2.13
C LEU A 103 8.09 -0.40 1.06
N VAL A 104 7.99 0.90 1.34
CA VAL A 104 8.50 1.94 0.44
C VAL A 104 9.80 2.50 1.00
N LEU A 105 10.82 2.50 0.17
CA LEU A 105 12.13 3.03 0.49
C LEU A 105 12.41 4.30 -0.31
N HIS A 106 13.18 5.18 0.29
CA HIS A 106 13.79 6.33 -0.37
C HIS A 106 15.22 6.46 0.12
N ASP A 107 16.17 6.43 -0.80
CA ASP A 107 17.60 6.42 -0.47
C ASP A 107 17.98 5.33 0.57
N GLY A 108 17.40 4.14 0.40
CA GLY A 108 17.63 2.98 1.26
C GLY A 108 16.96 3.05 2.63
N ARG A 109 16.19 4.09 2.92
CA ARG A 109 15.47 4.27 4.18
C ARG A 109 13.99 4.00 4.03
N LEU A 110 13.39 3.39 5.05
CA LEU A 110 11.95 3.16 5.09
C LEU A 110 11.21 4.52 5.22
N VAL A 111 10.33 4.80 4.26
CA VAL A 111 9.51 6.01 4.24
C VAL A 111 8.01 5.73 4.29
N GLY A 112 7.60 4.50 4.16
CA GLY A 112 6.18 4.14 4.26
C GLY A 112 5.88 2.68 4.01
N VAL A 113 4.61 2.36 4.18
CA VAL A 113 4.02 1.05 3.83
C VAL A 113 2.82 1.34 2.93
N LEU A 114 2.71 0.62 1.84
CA LEU A 114 1.55 0.70 0.95
C LEU A 114 0.79 -0.61 0.94
N SER A 115 -0.52 -0.50 0.98
CA SER A 115 -1.42 -1.62 0.78
C SER A 115 -1.86 -1.72 -0.69
N MET A 116 -2.33 -2.90 -1.08
CA MET A 116 -2.99 -3.08 -2.38
C MET A 116 -4.17 -2.13 -2.54
N ARG A 117 -4.89 -1.81 -1.45
CA ARG A 117 -5.99 -0.85 -1.45
C ARG A 117 -5.53 0.56 -1.84
N ASP A 118 -4.38 1.01 -1.33
CA ASP A 118 -3.82 2.33 -1.68
C ASP A 118 -3.51 2.41 -3.16
N LEU A 119 -2.92 1.36 -3.73
CA LEU A 119 -2.57 1.30 -5.14
C LEU A 119 -3.81 1.21 -6.05
N LEU A 120 -4.82 0.45 -5.64
CA LEU A 120 -6.09 0.36 -6.38
C LEU A 120 -6.83 1.69 -6.40
N ALA A 121 -6.81 2.45 -5.31
CA ALA A 121 -7.40 3.79 -5.27
C ALA A 121 -6.72 4.72 -6.28
N LEU A 122 -5.39 4.70 -6.37
CA LEU A 122 -4.65 5.50 -7.34
C LEU A 122 -4.94 5.07 -8.79
N GLU A 123 -5.08 3.79 -9.05
CA GLU A 123 -5.45 3.24 -10.36
C GLU A 123 -6.86 3.71 -10.78
N LEU A 124 -7.82 3.70 -9.86
CA LEU A 124 -9.18 4.17 -10.12
C LEU A 124 -9.21 5.67 -10.43
N ASP A 125 -8.50 6.48 -9.66
CA ASP A 125 -8.37 7.92 -9.90
C ASP A 125 -7.79 8.21 -11.29
N GLU A 126 -6.77 7.47 -11.70
CA GLU A 126 -6.16 7.63 -13.03
C GLU A 126 -7.14 7.29 -14.15
N ARG A 127 -7.94 6.24 -13.98
CA ARG A 127 -8.98 5.85 -14.94
C ARG A 127 -10.11 6.87 -15.02
N ASP A 128 -10.55 7.40 -13.90
CA ASP A 128 -11.59 8.42 -13.84
C ASP A 128 -11.15 9.72 -14.52
N GLU A 129 -9.90 10.12 -14.32
CA GLU A 129 -9.31 11.26 -15.06
C GLU A 129 -9.29 11.01 -16.56
N ALA A 130 -8.89 9.82 -17.01
CA ALA A 130 -8.86 9.45 -18.42
C ALA A 130 -10.27 9.44 -19.05
N ILE A 131 -11.26 8.91 -18.34
CA ILE A 131 -12.67 8.90 -18.76
C ILE A 131 -13.20 10.33 -18.88
N THR A 132 -12.89 11.19 -17.92
CA THR A 132 -13.30 12.59 -17.93
C THR A 132 -12.73 13.33 -19.13
N LEU A 133 -11.44 13.13 -19.43
CA LEU A 133 -10.78 13.70 -20.60
C LEU A 133 -11.39 13.20 -21.91
N LEU A 134 -11.65 11.90 -22.02
CA LEU A 134 -12.27 11.30 -23.19
C LEU A 134 -13.70 11.86 -23.41
N ASN A 135 -14.48 11.96 -22.34
CA ASN A 135 -15.83 12.53 -22.42
C ASN A 135 -15.79 13.99 -22.85
N ALA A 136 -14.88 14.80 -22.32
CA ALA A 136 -14.68 16.17 -22.75
C ALA A 136 -14.31 16.26 -24.24
N TYR A 137 -13.45 15.37 -24.71
CA TYR A 137 -13.04 15.31 -26.12
C TYR A 137 -14.19 14.90 -27.04
N VAL A 138 -14.96 13.87 -26.66
CA VAL A 138 -16.10 13.35 -27.46
C VAL A 138 -17.24 14.39 -27.55
N HIS A 139 -17.44 15.19 -26.51
CA HIS A 139 -18.49 16.21 -26.48
C HIS A 139 -18.05 17.57 -27.05
N TYR A 140 -16.77 17.72 -27.40
CA TYR A 140 -16.29 18.91 -28.09
C TYR A 140 -16.63 18.80 -29.56
N ILE A 141 -17.72 19.43 -29.98
CA ILE A 141 -18.09 19.59 -31.37
C ILE A 141 -17.66 21.01 -31.81
N PRO A 142 -16.69 21.12 -32.73
CA PRO A 142 -16.33 22.44 -33.30
C PRO A 142 -17.55 23.15 -33.83
N ALA A 143 -17.65 24.45 -33.60
CA ALA A 143 -18.83 25.26 -33.96
C ALA A 143 -19.18 25.23 -35.46
N ASP A 144 -18.19 24.99 -36.31
CA ASP A 144 -18.32 24.82 -37.77
C ASP A 144 -19.01 23.50 -38.15
N LEU A 145 -18.84 22.43 -37.35
CA LEU A 145 -19.55 21.16 -37.57
C LEU A 145 -20.94 21.13 -36.95
N ALA A 146 -21.18 21.93 -35.92
CA ALA A 146 -22.49 22.04 -35.28
C ALA A 146 -23.55 22.74 -36.19
N ARG A 147 -23.12 23.44 -37.22
CA ARG A 147 -24.02 24.18 -38.16
C ARG A 147 -24.50 23.35 -39.35
N ASN A 148 -24.03 22.13 -39.49
CA ASN A 148 -24.47 21.26 -40.58
C ASN A 148 -25.03 19.95 -40.00
N PRO A 149 -26.27 19.94 -39.49
CA PRO A 149 -26.95 18.68 -39.24
C PRO A 149 -27.04 17.99 -40.59
N ILE A 150 -26.52 16.78 -40.65
CA ILE A 150 -26.48 15.88 -41.81
C ILE A 150 -27.79 15.99 -42.54
N GLY A 151 -27.66 16.39 -43.80
CA GLY A 151 -28.73 16.94 -44.58
C GLY A 151 -30.00 16.13 -44.75
N SER A 152 -31.01 16.84 -44.89
CA SER A 152 -32.12 16.42 -45.67
C SER A 152 -31.69 15.92 -47.05
#